data_5a6454725a6932ed05318c4d39493743
#
_entry.id   5a6454725a6932ed05318c4d39493743
#
_cell.length_a   1.000
_cell.length_b   1.000
_cell.length_c   1.000
_cell.angle_alpha   90.00
_cell.angle_beta   90.00
_cell.angle_gamma   90.00
#
_symmetry.space_group_name_H-M   'P 1'
#
loop_
_entity.id
_entity.type
_entity.pdbx_description
1 polymer ?
#
loop_
_entity_poly.entity_id
_entity_poly.type
_entity_poly.pdbx_seq_one_letter_code
_entity_poly.pdbx_strand_id
1 'polypeptide(L)'
;MNDILLLQDVSPKDEKLDRLKLRTMEVSRLLKGTVHDKYFHRQQKCANYLTFAVTSGGMKMRQTYWNTKTGKKMAKIRFCRSPGCILCEGRRAACWQCRGFKAVPKLLVDYPRCTLLFLTLTLKNPLIDNLADCLAAMQEAWRRMSCEYQIIKNKKGKILRTRGNPQWQALGWLKSLEITKPQDDNHCHPHYHVMLLMPPRYFQSGGGYMKTQEWGEMWAKYMKLEYQPIVDIRQVKQEWQEAIPEICKYTTKASDLVQSQDWFVKYISQTKGVRRTELGGCFKKYFRDDDGQENLINFDEEEILEDADAPIVEFAWSHRFVSGNECWNYQAVA
;
A
#
# COMPACT_ATOMS: atom_id res chain seq x y z
N MET A 1 -26.47 16.45 30.44
CA MET A 1 -25.70 16.56 29.18
C MET A 1 -25.82 15.23 28.51
N ASN A 2 -26.39 15.14 27.32
CA ASN A 2 -26.39 13.86 26.60
C ASN A 2 -24.95 13.55 26.26
N ASP A 3 -24.46 12.43 26.78
CA ASP A 3 -23.10 11.96 26.44
C ASP A 3 -23.01 11.71 24.94
N ILE A 4 -22.12 12.43 24.26
CA ILE A 4 -21.91 12.29 22.82
C ILE A 4 -21.21 10.95 22.61
N LEU A 5 -21.86 10.05 21.87
CA LEU A 5 -21.31 8.75 21.53
C LEU A 5 -20.14 8.92 20.54
N LEU A 6 -18.95 8.44 20.90
CA LEU A 6 -17.77 8.50 20.05
C LEU A 6 -17.52 7.16 19.34
N LEU A 7 -16.90 7.24 18.16
CA LEU A 7 -16.52 6.03 17.43
C LEU A 7 -15.60 5.11 18.26
N GLN A 8 -14.62 5.67 18.97
CA GLN A 8 -13.70 4.91 19.83
C GLN A 8 -14.41 4.15 20.98
N ASP A 9 -15.57 4.65 21.44
CA ASP A 9 -16.31 4.03 22.55
C ASP A 9 -17.06 2.77 22.08
N VAL A 10 -17.51 2.74 20.83
CA VAL A 10 -18.31 1.64 20.26
C VAL A 10 -17.56 0.78 19.27
N SER A 11 -16.44 1.24 18.72
CA SER A 11 -15.57 0.49 17.83
C SER A 11 -14.09 0.76 18.16
N PRO A 12 -13.56 0.24 19.28
CA PRO A 12 -12.18 0.50 19.72
C PRO A 12 -11.13 0.15 18.66
N LYS A 13 -11.37 -0.90 17.85
CA LYS A 13 -10.47 -1.28 16.74
C LYS A 13 -10.32 -0.19 15.67
N ASP A 14 -11.29 0.72 15.56
CA ASP A 14 -11.33 1.80 14.58
C ASP A 14 -10.88 3.17 15.16
N GLU A 15 -10.50 3.26 16.43
CA GLU A 15 -9.90 4.46 17.06
C GLU A 15 -8.77 5.05 16.23
N LYS A 16 -7.99 4.19 15.57
CA LYS A 16 -6.93 4.63 14.63
C LYS A 16 -7.43 5.55 13.53
N LEU A 17 -8.72 5.54 13.17
CA LEU A 17 -9.30 6.40 12.13
C LEU A 17 -9.30 7.87 12.56
N ASP A 18 -9.56 8.16 13.83
CA ASP A 18 -9.46 9.51 14.39
C ASP A 18 -8.04 10.06 14.20
N ARG A 19 -7.03 9.27 14.59
CA ARG A 19 -5.61 9.65 14.44
C ARG A 19 -5.22 9.85 12.98
N LEU A 20 -5.65 8.94 12.09
CA LEU A 20 -5.35 9.05 10.66
C LEU A 20 -6.04 10.26 10.03
N LYS A 21 -7.26 10.56 10.46
CA LYS A 21 -8.00 11.74 9.97
C LYS A 21 -7.35 13.03 10.44
N LEU A 22 -7.01 13.13 11.72
CA LEU A 22 -6.31 14.30 12.28
C LEU A 22 -4.98 14.55 11.55
N ARG A 23 -4.17 13.51 11.41
CA ARG A 23 -2.91 13.58 10.64
C ARG A 23 -3.13 13.98 9.18
N THR A 24 -4.20 13.51 8.55
CA THR A 24 -4.55 13.93 7.18
C THR A 24 -4.82 15.41 7.11
N MET A 25 -5.54 15.96 8.08
CA MET A 25 -5.83 17.40 8.14
C MET A 25 -4.56 18.23 8.36
N GLU A 26 -3.68 17.79 9.26
CA GLU A 26 -2.38 18.44 9.51
C GLU A 26 -1.50 18.47 8.26
N VAL A 27 -1.23 17.30 7.68
CA VAL A 27 -0.38 17.16 6.48
C VAL A 27 -0.94 17.93 5.31
N SER A 28 -2.26 17.89 5.11
CA SER A 28 -2.88 18.60 3.98
C SER A 28 -2.73 20.12 4.04
N ARG A 29 -2.54 20.71 5.25
CA ARG A 29 -2.29 22.17 5.39
C ARG A 29 -1.03 22.60 4.66
N LEU A 30 -0.04 21.73 4.52
CA LEU A 30 1.17 21.98 3.75
C LEU A 30 0.92 22.16 2.24
N LEU A 31 -0.26 21.75 1.76
CA LEU A 31 -0.65 21.91 0.34
C LEU A 31 -1.43 23.21 0.09
N LYS A 32 -1.88 23.90 1.14
CA LYS A 32 -2.66 25.12 1.03
C LYS A 32 -1.85 26.22 0.33
N GLY A 33 -2.45 26.83 -0.70
CA GLY A 33 -1.80 27.89 -1.48
C GLY A 33 -0.66 27.44 -2.40
N THR A 34 -0.44 26.13 -2.57
CA THR A 34 0.56 25.56 -3.48
C THR A 34 -0.08 25.12 -4.81
N VAL A 35 0.75 24.65 -5.75
CA VAL A 35 0.30 24.03 -7.02
C VAL A 35 -0.62 22.81 -6.79
N HIS A 36 -0.66 22.30 -5.59
CA HIS A 36 -1.47 21.17 -5.16
C HIS A 36 -2.65 21.54 -4.24
N ASP A 37 -3.03 22.82 -4.16
CA ASP A 37 -4.11 23.34 -3.30
C ASP A 37 -5.43 22.56 -3.43
N LYS A 38 -5.75 22.09 -4.63
CA LYS A 38 -6.92 21.19 -4.85
C LYS A 38 -6.90 19.94 -3.98
N TYR A 39 -5.71 19.41 -3.63
CA TYR A 39 -5.60 18.25 -2.76
C TYR A 39 -5.78 18.61 -1.30
N PHE A 40 -5.43 19.83 -0.87
CA PHE A 40 -5.77 20.34 0.45
C PHE A 40 -7.28 20.22 0.68
N HIS A 41 -8.09 20.87 -0.17
CA HIS A 41 -9.55 20.86 0.00
C HIS A 41 -10.16 19.45 -0.06
N ARG A 42 -9.63 18.56 -0.91
CA ARG A 42 -10.10 17.18 -1.00
C ARG A 42 -9.74 16.37 0.22
N GLN A 43 -8.54 16.54 0.78
CA GLN A 43 -8.07 15.82 1.96
C GLN A 43 -8.79 16.29 3.23
N GLN A 44 -9.08 17.58 3.36
CA GLN A 44 -9.89 18.10 4.44
C GLN A 44 -11.28 17.43 4.53
N LYS A 45 -11.88 17.13 3.38
CA LYS A 45 -13.19 16.46 3.28
C LYS A 45 -13.11 14.93 3.21
N CYS A 46 -11.90 14.34 3.30
CA CYS A 46 -11.72 12.90 3.20
C CYS A 46 -12.38 12.17 4.37
N ALA A 47 -13.34 11.31 4.06
CA ALA A 47 -14.08 10.53 5.06
C ALA A 47 -14.64 11.37 6.22
N ASN A 48 -15.25 12.51 5.91
CA ASN A 48 -15.92 13.31 6.96
C ASN A 48 -17.08 12.58 7.63
N TYR A 49 -17.63 11.57 6.94
CA TYR A 49 -18.69 10.72 7.47
C TYR A 49 -18.26 9.26 7.34
N LEU A 50 -18.45 8.52 8.42
CA LEU A 50 -18.25 7.07 8.48
C LEU A 50 -19.58 6.41 8.82
N THR A 51 -19.87 5.29 8.18
CA THR A 51 -21.10 4.53 8.41
C THR A 51 -20.75 3.11 8.78
N PHE A 52 -21.33 2.63 9.87
CA PHE A 52 -21.16 1.27 10.37
C PHE A 52 -22.49 0.53 10.35
N ALA A 53 -22.45 -0.74 10.04
CA ALA A 53 -23.52 -1.70 10.30
C ALA A 53 -23.24 -2.36 11.65
N VAL A 54 -24.26 -2.45 12.50
CA VAL A 54 -24.18 -3.17 13.79
C VAL A 54 -24.61 -4.60 13.55
N THR A 55 -23.67 -5.54 13.64
CA THR A 55 -23.90 -6.97 13.42
C THR A 55 -23.65 -7.75 14.70
N SER A 56 -23.99 -9.05 14.74
CA SER A 56 -23.66 -9.94 15.85
C SER A 56 -22.16 -10.03 16.13
N GLY A 57 -21.32 -9.82 15.11
CA GLY A 57 -19.86 -9.76 15.20
C GLY A 57 -19.30 -8.38 15.58
N GLY A 58 -20.14 -7.42 15.98
CA GLY A 58 -19.80 -6.05 16.34
C GLY A 58 -20.04 -5.06 15.18
N MET A 59 -19.43 -3.86 15.30
CA MET A 59 -19.59 -2.83 14.29
C MET A 59 -18.69 -3.07 13.08
N LYS A 60 -19.28 -3.14 11.88
CA LYS A 60 -18.58 -3.29 10.61
C LYS A 60 -18.73 -2.01 9.79
N MET A 61 -17.62 -1.45 9.32
CA MET A 61 -17.66 -0.25 8.49
C MET A 61 -18.35 -0.50 7.15
N ARG A 62 -19.43 0.24 6.87
CA ARG A 62 -20.17 0.15 5.62
C ARG A 62 -19.72 1.23 4.64
N GLN A 63 -19.23 0.83 3.52
CA GLN A 63 -18.74 1.74 2.47
C GLN A 63 -19.74 2.00 1.37
N THR A 64 -20.59 1.02 1.11
CA THR A 64 -21.67 1.11 0.16
C THR A 64 -22.95 0.63 0.83
N TYR A 65 -24.06 1.15 0.36
CA TYR A 65 -25.39 0.67 0.73
C TYR A 65 -26.21 0.46 -0.53
N TRP A 66 -27.16 -0.44 -0.43
CA TRP A 66 -28.15 -0.65 -1.49
C TRP A 66 -29.25 0.39 -1.37
N ASN A 67 -29.43 1.23 -2.38
CA ASN A 67 -30.54 2.16 -2.41
C ASN A 67 -31.78 1.46 -2.96
N THR A 68 -32.70 1.10 -2.07
CA THR A 68 -33.95 0.37 -2.42
C THR A 68 -34.84 1.14 -3.39
N LYS A 69 -34.81 2.47 -3.38
CA LYS A 69 -35.61 3.34 -4.27
C LYS A 69 -35.06 3.34 -5.70
N THR A 70 -33.76 3.25 -5.87
CA THR A 70 -33.11 3.33 -7.20
C THR A 70 -32.60 1.98 -7.70
N GLY A 71 -32.63 0.94 -6.86
CA GLY A 71 -32.06 -0.38 -7.19
C GLY A 71 -30.57 -0.34 -7.48
N LYS A 72 -29.81 0.61 -6.91
CA LYS A 72 -28.38 0.80 -7.16
C LYS A 72 -27.56 0.78 -5.88
N LYS A 73 -26.36 0.23 -5.98
CA LYS A 73 -25.34 0.29 -4.92
C LYS A 73 -24.75 1.72 -4.89
N MET A 74 -24.85 2.37 -3.76
CA MET A 74 -24.41 3.76 -3.56
C MET A 74 -23.20 3.81 -2.62
N ALA A 75 -22.21 4.66 -2.95
CA ALA A 75 -21.10 4.91 -2.03
C ALA A 75 -21.57 5.71 -0.81
N LYS A 76 -21.31 5.19 0.39
CA LYS A 76 -21.65 5.87 1.65
C LYS A 76 -20.45 6.66 2.19
N ILE A 77 -19.24 6.11 2.10
CA ILE A 77 -18.01 6.76 2.57
C ILE A 77 -17.24 7.31 1.37
N ARG A 78 -16.92 8.60 1.43
CA ARG A 78 -16.19 9.29 0.36
C ARG A 78 -14.73 9.51 0.78
N PHE A 79 -13.86 8.65 0.27
CA PHE A 79 -12.41 8.83 0.39
C PHE A 79 -11.87 9.69 -0.77
N CYS A 80 -10.94 10.61 -0.45
CA CYS A 80 -10.46 11.58 -1.42
C CYS A 80 -9.54 10.97 -2.50
N ARG A 81 -8.87 9.83 -2.21
CA ARG A 81 -7.88 9.16 -3.08
C ARG A 81 -6.78 10.12 -3.56
N SER A 82 -6.54 11.21 -2.84
CA SER A 82 -5.51 12.18 -3.19
C SER A 82 -4.13 11.65 -2.79
N PRO A 83 -3.09 11.94 -3.57
CA PRO A 83 -1.71 11.64 -3.17
C PRO A 83 -1.38 12.25 -1.81
N GLY A 84 -0.61 11.56 -0.98
CA GLY A 84 -0.21 12.03 0.35
C GLY A 84 -1.33 12.12 1.40
N CYS A 85 -2.54 11.67 1.10
CA CYS A 85 -3.61 11.57 2.10
C CYS A 85 -3.34 10.40 3.05
N ILE A 86 -3.01 10.70 4.30
CA ILE A 86 -2.61 9.70 5.30
C ILE A 86 -3.71 8.67 5.54
N LEU A 87 -4.97 9.12 5.62
CA LEU A 87 -6.12 8.24 5.81
C LEU A 87 -6.28 7.25 4.64
N CYS A 88 -6.19 7.74 3.39
CA CYS A 88 -6.27 6.88 2.21
C CYS A 88 -5.11 5.90 2.11
N GLU A 89 -3.89 6.34 2.45
CA GLU A 89 -2.71 5.48 2.47
C GLU A 89 -2.84 4.37 3.52
N GLY A 90 -3.27 4.74 4.74
CA GLY A 90 -3.46 3.78 5.82
C GLY A 90 -4.48 2.71 5.48
N ARG A 91 -5.57 3.10 4.86
CA ARG A 91 -6.57 2.13 4.39
C ARG A 91 -6.04 1.24 3.28
N ARG A 92 -5.30 1.81 2.31
CA ARG A 92 -4.67 1.00 1.26
C ARG A 92 -3.71 -0.02 1.85
N ALA A 93 -2.86 0.40 2.80
CA ALA A 93 -1.94 -0.50 3.49
C ALA A 93 -2.71 -1.64 4.19
N ALA A 94 -3.74 -1.31 4.94
CA ALA A 94 -4.57 -2.29 5.64
C ALA A 94 -5.28 -3.26 4.68
N CYS A 95 -5.78 -2.77 3.54
CA CYS A 95 -6.39 -3.62 2.51
C CYS A 95 -5.37 -4.63 1.93
N TRP A 96 -4.16 -4.18 1.59
CA TRP A 96 -3.11 -5.08 1.11
C TRP A 96 -2.66 -6.09 2.17
N GLN A 97 -2.59 -5.67 3.45
CA GLN A 97 -2.31 -6.59 4.56
C GLN A 97 -3.38 -7.67 4.67
N CYS A 98 -4.66 -7.30 4.67
CA CYS A 98 -5.78 -8.23 4.71
C CYS A 98 -5.72 -9.24 3.55
N ARG A 99 -5.51 -8.75 2.31
CA ARG A 99 -5.30 -9.62 1.14
C ARG A 99 -4.12 -10.57 1.32
N GLY A 100 -3.02 -10.07 1.86
CA GLY A 100 -1.84 -10.88 2.17
C GLY A 100 -2.13 -11.99 3.16
N PHE A 101 -2.81 -11.67 4.26
CA PHE A 101 -3.21 -12.65 5.27
C PHE A 101 -4.17 -13.73 4.74
N LYS A 102 -5.04 -13.39 3.78
CA LYS A 102 -5.92 -14.36 3.11
C LYS A 102 -5.21 -15.19 2.03
N ALA A 103 -4.30 -14.57 1.29
CA ALA A 103 -3.67 -15.18 0.11
C ALA A 103 -2.47 -16.07 0.45
N VAL A 104 -1.60 -15.65 1.38
CA VAL A 104 -0.35 -16.37 1.68
C VAL A 104 -0.58 -17.77 2.24
N PRO A 105 -1.54 -18.04 3.16
CA PRO A 105 -1.83 -19.39 3.58
C PRO A 105 -2.24 -20.31 2.43
N LYS A 106 -3.12 -19.85 1.54
CA LYS A 106 -3.55 -20.60 0.35
C LYS A 106 -2.39 -20.89 -0.59
N LEU A 107 -1.52 -19.88 -0.78
CA LEU A 107 -0.29 -20.03 -1.57
C LEU A 107 0.62 -21.12 -0.99
N LEU A 108 0.82 -21.15 0.33
CA LEU A 108 1.70 -22.11 0.99
C LEU A 108 1.12 -23.54 0.97
N VAL A 109 -0.20 -23.70 0.98
CA VAL A 109 -0.86 -25.01 0.78
C VAL A 109 -0.59 -25.55 -0.63
N ASP A 110 -0.71 -24.72 -1.68
CA ASP A 110 -0.47 -25.14 -3.07
C ASP A 110 1.05 -25.32 -3.37
N TYR A 111 1.93 -24.66 -2.61
CA TYR A 111 3.39 -24.71 -2.77
C TYR A 111 4.12 -25.12 -1.48
N PRO A 112 3.84 -26.31 -0.91
CA PRO A 112 4.25 -26.68 0.46
C PRO A 112 5.77 -26.85 0.64
N ARG A 113 6.52 -27.02 -0.46
CA ARG A 113 8.00 -27.18 -0.44
C ARG A 113 8.74 -25.92 -0.89
N CYS A 114 8.01 -24.86 -1.25
CA CYS A 114 8.58 -23.58 -1.63
C CYS A 114 8.91 -22.73 -0.40
N THR A 115 9.81 -21.79 -0.56
CA THR A 115 10.26 -20.91 0.53
C THR A 115 9.96 -19.47 0.19
N LEU A 116 9.45 -18.73 1.18
CA LEU A 116 9.31 -17.29 1.07
C LEU A 116 10.62 -16.59 1.44
N LEU A 117 11.02 -15.61 0.63
CA LEU A 117 12.11 -14.67 0.94
C LEU A 117 11.56 -13.26 1.05
N PHE A 118 12.12 -12.49 1.95
CA PHE A 118 11.94 -11.04 2.02
C PHE A 118 13.19 -10.37 1.47
N LEU A 119 13.00 -9.54 0.45
CA LEU A 119 14.07 -8.83 -0.24
C LEU A 119 13.82 -7.33 -0.15
N THR A 120 14.84 -6.56 0.29
CA THR A 120 14.85 -5.10 0.24
C THR A 120 15.89 -4.65 -0.78
N LEU A 121 15.46 -3.85 -1.75
CA LEU A 121 16.33 -3.28 -2.80
C LEU A 121 16.39 -1.76 -2.62
N THR A 122 17.59 -1.25 -2.42
CA THR A 122 17.84 0.19 -2.22
C THR A 122 18.73 0.77 -3.30
N LEU A 123 18.95 2.07 -3.26
CA LEU A 123 19.95 2.81 -4.04
C LEU A 123 20.42 4.03 -3.24
N LYS A 124 21.48 4.72 -3.73
CA LYS A 124 21.88 6.02 -3.17
C LYS A 124 20.72 6.99 -3.25
N ASN A 125 20.54 7.78 -2.21
CA ASN A 125 19.45 8.75 -2.11
C ASN A 125 19.49 9.74 -3.26
N PRO A 126 18.50 9.75 -4.18
CA PRO A 126 18.41 10.78 -5.20
C PRO A 126 17.89 12.09 -4.59
N LEU A 127 18.14 13.21 -5.26
CA LEU A 127 17.45 14.46 -4.99
C LEU A 127 15.94 14.28 -5.21
N ILE A 128 15.12 14.97 -4.40
CA ILE A 128 13.66 14.89 -4.53
C ILE A 128 13.17 15.32 -5.92
N ASP A 129 13.86 16.25 -6.56
CA ASP A 129 13.53 16.72 -7.90
C ASP A 129 13.77 15.65 -8.99
N ASN A 130 14.62 14.66 -8.73
CA ASN A 130 14.94 13.55 -9.63
C ASN A 130 14.17 12.27 -9.29
N LEU A 131 13.24 12.31 -8.32
CA LEU A 131 12.57 11.11 -7.82
C LEU A 131 11.75 10.40 -8.90
N ALA A 132 11.04 11.12 -9.78
CA ALA A 132 10.23 10.52 -10.83
C ALA A 132 11.07 9.69 -11.80
N ASP A 133 12.20 10.22 -12.25
CA ASP A 133 13.12 9.52 -13.15
C ASP A 133 13.76 8.31 -12.47
N CYS A 134 14.12 8.47 -11.19
CA CYS A 134 14.62 7.39 -10.37
C CYS A 134 13.60 6.25 -10.23
N LEU A 135 12.34 6.57 -9.92
CA LEU A 135 11.27 5.57 -9.81
C LEU A 135 10.97 4.88 -11.14
N ALA A 136 11.04 5.61 -12.26
CA ALA A 136 10.90 5.03 -13.58
C ALA A 136 12.04 4.06 -13.90
N ALA A 137 13.29 4.42 -13.56
CA ALA A 137 14.45 3.55 -13.71
C ALA A 137 14.34 2.30 -12.82
N MET A 138 13.93 2.46 -11.55
CA MET A 138 13.68 1.34 -10.64
C MET A 138 12.61 0.39 -11.18
N GLN A 139 11.52 0.91 -11.70
CA GLN A 139 10.43 0.11 -12.25
C GLN A 139 10.88 -0.66 -13.51
N GLU A 140 11.62 -0.03 -14.40
CA GLU A 140 12.17 -0.68 -15.59
C GLU A 140 13.20 -1.74 -15.22
N ALA A 141 14.10 -1.43 -14.27
CA ALA A 141 15.08 -2.39 -13.76
C ALA A 141 14.40 -3.62 -13.15
N TRP A 142 13.38 -3.40 -12.30
CA TRP A 142 12.59 -4.48 -11.73
C TRP A 142 11.90 -5.32 -12.81
N ARG A 143 11.24 -4.69 -13.77
CA ARG A 143 10.56 -5.37 -14.87
C ARG A 143 11.53 -6.29 -15.65
N ARG A 144 12.74 -5.81 -15.92
CA ARG A 144 13.77 -6.59 -16.64
C ARG A 144 14.38 -7.68 -15.76
N MET A 145 14.63 -7.40 -14.50
CA MET A 145 15.21 -8.34 -13.54
C MET A 145 14.25 -9.49 -13.22
N SER A 146 12.98 -9.19 -13.02
CA SER A 146 11.93 -10.15 -12.64
C SER A 146 11.24 -10.84 -13.81
N CYS A 147 11.79 -10.70 -15.02
CA CYS A 147 11.21 -11.28 -16.24
C CYS A 147 11.91 -12.57 -16.61
N GLU A 148 11.19 -13.67 -16.64
CA GLU A 148 11.68 -14.96 -17.12
C GLU A 148 11.90 -14.97 -18.63
N TYR A 149 11.07 -14.22 -19.37
CA TYR A 149 11.14 -14.10 -20.82
C TYR A 149 10.99 -12.65 -21.26
N GLN A 150 11.79 -12.23 -22.25
CA GLN A 150 11.63 -10.94 -22.93
C GLN A 150 10.96 -11.14 -24.29
N ILE A 151 10.06 -10.26 -24.64
CA ILE A 151 9.47 -10.19 -25.97
C ILE A 151 10.22 -9.11 -26.73
N ILE A 152 10.95 -9.51 -27.76
CA ILE A 152 11.61 -8.59 -28.70
C ILE A 152 10.97 -8.72 -30.08
N LYS A 153 10.94 -7.62 -30.81
CA LYS A 153 10.54 -7.63 -32.22
C LYS A 153 11.81 -7.61 -33.08
N ASN A 154 11.87 -8.46 -34.07
CA ASN A 154 12.96 -8.37 -35.07
C ASN A 154 12.71 -7.18 -36.03
N LYS A 155 13.68 -6.91 -36.91
CA LYS A 155 13.59 -5.81 -37.91
C LYS A 155 12.37 -5.91 -38.82
N LYS A 156 11.75 -7.08 -38.95
CA LYS A 156 10.51 -7.33 -39.72
C LYS A 156 9.24 -7.25 -38.88
N GLY A 157 9.34 -6.78 -37.63
CA GLY A 157 8.19 -6.66 -36.70
C GLY A 157 7.71 -8.00 -36.11
N LYS A 158 8.34 -9.14 -36.45
CA LYS A 158 7.97 -10.45 -35.89
C LYS A 158 8.35 -10.51 -34.42
N ILE A 159 7.41 -10.91 -33.59
CA ILE A 159 7.62 -11.11 -32.15
C ILE A 159 8.51 -12.34 -31.93
N LEU A 160 9.63 -12.11 -31.24
CA LEU A 160 10.54 -13.17 -30.79
C LEU A 160 10.49 -13.21 -29.27
N ARG A 161 10.28 -14.40 -28.72
CA ARG A 161 10.36 -14.64 -27.28
C ARG A 161 11.79 -15.07 -26.95
N THR A 162 12.51 -14.24 -26.20
CA THR A 162 13.85 -14.58 -25.69
C THR A 162 13.80 -14.82 -24.20
N ARG A 163 14.75 -15.61 -23.71
CA ARG A 163 14.95 -15.82 -22.27
C ARG A 163 15.26 -14.46 -21.63
N GLY A 164 14.59 -14.14 -20.52
CA GLY A 164 14.84 -12.93 -19.75
C GLY A 164 16.07 -13.07 -18.86
N ASN A 165 15.92 -12.77 -17.57
CA ASN A 165 17.00 -12.93 -16.59
C ASN A 165 17.20 -14.41 -16.22
N PRO A 166 18.33 -15.05 -16.58
CA PRO A 166 18.59 -16.47 -16.28
C PRO A 166 18.77 -16.74 -14.78
N GLN A 167 19.10 -15.73 -13.99
CA GLN A 167 19.27 -15.84 -12.54
C GLN A 167 17.93 -15.71 -11.79
N TRP A 168 16.85 -15.28 -12.47
CA TRP A 168 15.55 -15.15 -11.86
C TRP A 168 14.88 -16.51 -11.68
N GLN A 169 14.59 -16.86 -10.43
CA GLN A 169 14.00 -18.16 -10.09
C GLN A 169 12.68 -18.06 -9.33
N ALA A 170 12.29 -16.87 -8.88
CA ALA A 170 11.05 -16.72 -8.13
C ALA A 170 9.83 -17.09 -8.98
N LEU A 171 8.96 -17.94 -8.41
CA LEU A 171 7.69 -18.37 -9.02
C LEU A 171 6.65 -17.27 -9.01
N GLY A 172 6.78 -16.35 -8.09
CA GLY A 172 5.92 -15.16 -7.94
C GLY A 172 6.43 -14.23 -6.88
N TRP A 173 5.82 -13.05 -6.83
CA TRP A 173 6.24 -12.00 -5.91
C TRP A 173 5.13 -10.99 -5.62
N LEU A 174 5.21 -10.38 -4.44
CA LEU A 174 4.52 -9.17 -4.01
C LEU A 174 5.58 -8.10 -3.74
N LYS A 175 5.52 -6.99 -4.45
CA LYS A 175 6.45 -5.86 -4.33
C LYS A 175 5.72 -4.61 -3.88
N SER A 176 6.29 -3.87 -2.96
CA SER A 176 5.85 -2.53 -2.59
C SER A 176 6.98 -1.51 -2.66
N LEU A 177 6.61 -0.27 -2.93
CA LEU A 177 7.50 0.90 -2.92
C LEU A 177 7.32 1.64 -1.61
N GLU A 178 8.43 1.89 -0.91
CA GLU A 178 8.51 2.83 0.19
C GLU A 178 9.45 3.97 -0.18
N ILE A 179 9.12 5.19 0.23
CA ILE A 179 9.94 6.39 0.02
C ILE A 179 10.02 7.10 1.36
N THR A 180 11.18 7.12 1.98
CA THR A 180 11.41 7.84 3.23
C THR A 180 12.18 9.12 2.96
N LYS A 181 12.00 10.11 3.86
CA LYS A 181 12.78 11.35 3.86
C LYS A 181 13.99 11.16 4.76
N PRO A 182 15.22 11.23 4.23
CA PRO A 182 16.42 11.26 5.06
C PRO A 182 16.52 12.59 5.83
N GLN A 183 17.50 12.70 6.71
CA GLN A 183 17.73 13.96 7.47
C GLN A 183 18.07 15.16 6.56
N ASP A 184 18.69 14.91 5.42
CA ASP A 184 18.92 15.91 4.38
C ASP A 184 17.61 16.26 3.68
N ASP A 185 17.22 17.51 3.71
CA ASP A 185 15.95 18.01 3.21
C ASP A 185 15.74 17.88 1.70
N ASN A 186 16.82 17.78 0.92
CA ASN A 186 16.75 17.75 -0.53
C ASN A 186 16.77 16.35 -1.12
N HIS A 187 16.95 15.30 -0.30
CA HIS A 187 17.00 13.93 -0.77
C HIS A 187 15.74 13.14 -0.42
N CYS A 188 15.60 11.99 -1.06
CA CYS A 188 14.61 10.96 -0.75
C CYS A 188 15.28 9.58 -0.78
N HIS A 189 14.71 8.61 -0.07
CA HIS A 189 15.21 7.25 -0.02
C HIS A 189 14.15 6.28 -0.52
N PRO A 190 14.03 6.09 -1.84
CA PRO A 190 13.12 5.10 -2.42
C PRO A 190 13.72 3.70 -2.31
N HIS A 191 12.91 2.73 -1.92
CA HIS A 191 13.30 1.32 -1.89
C HIS A 191 12.11 0.39 -2.12
N TYR A 192 12.42 -0.81 -2.60
CA TYR A 192 11.43 -1.86 -2.74
C TYR A 192 11.53 -2.86 -1.59
N HIS A 193 10.37 -3.21 -1.02
CA HIS A 193 10.18 -4.41 -0.22
C HIS A 193 9.48 -5.46 -1.07
N VAL A 194 10.03 -6.66 -1.11
CA VAL A 194 9.53 -7.72 -1.99
C VAL A 194 9.44 -9.03 -1.23
N MET A 195 8.28 -9.66 -1.27
CA MET A 195 8.12 -11.07 -0.91
C MET A 195 8.27 -11.92 -2.18
N LEU A 196 9.18 -12.88 -2.16
CA LEU A 196 9.45 -13.80 -3.26
C LEU A 196 9.05 -15.22 -2.85
N LEU A 197 8.40 -15.97 -3.73
CA LEU A 197 8.22 -17.40 -3.58
C LEU A 197 9.29 -18.13 -4.40
N MET A 198 10.21 -18.79 -3.72
CA MET A 198 11.30 -19.53 -4.34
C MET A 198 10.98 -21.01 -4.48
N PRO A 199 11.38 -21.66 -5.60
CA PRO A 199 11.18 -23.09 -5.81
C PRO A 199 11.98 -23.93 -4.81
N PRO A 200 11.58 -25.18 -4.53
CA PRO A 200 12.25 -26.05 -3.55
C PRO A 200 13.73 -26.25 -3.83
N ARG A 201 14.11 -26.28 -5.11
CA ARG A 201 15.51 -26.46 -5.54
C ARG A 201 16.44 -25.30 -5.16
N TYR A 202 15.91 -24.11 -4.87
CA TYR A 202 16.71 -22.90 -4.66
C TYR A 202 17.79 -23.06 -3.60
N PHE A 203 17.51 -23.78 -2.50
CA PHE A 203 18.46 -24.03 -1.42
C PHE A 203 19.23 -25.37 -1.55
N GLN A 204 18.97 -26.15 -2.61
CA GLN A 204 19.66 -27.40 -2.85
C GLN A 204 20.99 -27.16 -3.57
N SER A 205 21.93 -28.08 -3.42
CA SER A 205 23.21 -28.06 -4.17
C SER A 205 22.97 -27.98 -5.67
N GLY A 206 23.56 -26.98 -6.33
CA GLY A 206 23.32 -26.70 -7.75
C GLY A 206 21.97 -26.04 -8.06
N GLY A 207 21.16 -25.70 -7.06
CA GLY A 207 19.84 -25.10 -7.23
C GLY A 207 19.83 -23.61 -7.59
N GLY A 208 21.03 -22.98 -7.58
CA GLY A 208 21.18 -21.56 -7.94
C GLY A 208 20.88 -20.60 -6.80
N TYR A 209 21.18 -21.00 -5.56
CA TYR A 209 21.15 -20.10 -4.41
C TYR A 209 22.02 -18.87 -4.66
N MET A 210 21.46 -17.71 -4.37
CA MET A 210 22.14 -16.41 -4.51
C MET A 210 22.39 -15.81 -3.12
N LYS A 211 23.64 -15.43 -2.87
CA LYS A 211 24.03 -14.67 -1.67
C LYS A 211 23.52 -13.24 -1.76
N THR A 212 23.46 -12.54 -0.64
CA THR A 212 23.04 -11.12 -0.57
C THR A 212 23.84 -10.25 -1.54
N GLN A 213 25.15 -10.47 -1.65
CA GLN A 213 26.02 -9.76 -2.59
C GLN A 213 25.57 -9.96 -4.04
N GLU A 214 25.26 -11.19 -4.46
CA GLU A 214 24.82 -11.50 -5.82
C GLU A 214 23.47 -10.87 -6.18
N TRP A 215 22.56 -10.76 -5.19
CA TRP A 215 21.32 -9.97 -5.35
C TRP A 215 21.62 -8.50 -5.56
N GLY A 216 22.59 -7.94 -4.83
CA GLY A 216 23.04 -6.55 -5.00
C GLY A 216 23.69 -6.31 -6.37
N GLU A 217 24.57 -7.21 -6.82
CA GLU A 217 25.19 -7.16 -8.15
C GLU A 217 24.14 -7.25 -9.27
N MET A 218 23.17 -8.15 -9.12
CA MET A 218 22.06 -8.25 -10.05
C MET A 218 21.23 -6.96 -10.08
N TRP A 219 20.89 -6.39 -8.92
CA TRP A 219 20.17 -5.13 -8.87
C TRP A 219 20.95 -3.97 -9.49
N ALA A 220 22.25 -3.84 -9.16
CA ALA A 220 23.16 -2.85 -9.75
C ALA A 220 23.21 -2.95 -11.28
N LYS A 221 23.34 -4.18 -11.81
CA LYS A 221 23.34 -4.46 -13.25
C LYS A 221 22.09 -3.95 -13.95
N TYR A 222 20.90 -4.26 -13.41
CA TYR A 222 19.64 -3.88 -14.06
C TYR A 222 19.31 -2.38 -13.87
N MET A 223 19.73 -1.80 -12.75
CA MET A 223 19.68 -0.36 -12.50
C MET A 223 20.77 0.42 -13.24
N LYS A 224 21.79 -0.26 -13.78
CA LYS A 224 22.99 0.34 -14.40
C LYS A 224 23.75 1.25 -13.41
N LEU A 225 23.92 0.77 -12.17
CA LEU A 225 24.68 1.50 -11.14
C LEU A 225 26.17 1.19 -11.27
N GLU A 226 27.00 2.21 -11.04
CA GLU A 226 28.45 2.09 -10.98
C GLU A 226 28.98 1.74 -9.58
N TYR A 227 28.07 1.44 -8.65
CA TYR A 227 28.36 1.10 -7.26
C TYR A 227 27.52 -0.09 -6.81
N GLN A 228 27.97 -0.76 -5.76
CA GLN A 228 27.23 -1.85 -5.10
C GLN A 228 26.14 -1.25 -4.20
N PRO A 229 24.86 -1.45 -4.49
CA PRO A 229 23.77 -0.99 -3.63
C PRO A 229 23.63 -1.86 -2.38
N ILE A 230 23.09 -1.29 -1.31
CA ILE A 230 22.72 -2.06 -0.13
C ILE A 230 21.47 -2.88 -0.45
N VAL A 231 21.56 -4.17 -0.20
CA VAL A 231 20.43 -5.11 -0.38
C VAL A 231 20.36 -5.96 0.88
N ASP A 232 19.15 -6.19 1.36
CA ASP A 232 18.88 -7.16 2.40
C ASP A 232 18.00 -8.28 1.85
N ILE A 233 18.36 -9.53 2.16
CA ILE A 233 17.56 -10.69 1.81
C ILE A 233 17.56 -11.68 2.96
N ARG A 234 16.36 -12.09 3.37
CA ARG A 234 16.18 -13.04 4.47
C ARG A 234 15.10 -14.06 4.15
N GLN A 235 15.24 -15.25 4.67
CA GLN A 235 14.22 -16.27 4.60
C GLN A 235 13.09 -15.93 5.57
N VAL A 236 11.86 -15.95 5.07
CA VAL A 236 10.65 -15.85 5.89
C VAL A 236 10.24 -17.28 6.26
N LYS A 237 10.54 -17.68 7.49
CA LYS A 237 10.21 -19.01 8.01
C LYS A 237 8.71 -19.08 8.37
N GLN A 238 8.38 -19.38 9.64
CA GLN A 238 6.99 -19.45 10.11
C GLN A 238 6.35 -18.08 10.36
N GLU A 239 7.13 -17.00 10.31
CA GLU A 239 6.75 -15.62 10.68
C GLU A 239 6.32 -14.79 9.45
N TRP A 240 5.69 -15.41 8.43
CA TRP A 240 5.20 -14.67 7.27
C TRP A 240 4.15 -13.61 7.66
N GLN A 241 3.48 -13.78 8.81
CA GLN A 241 2.54 -12.82 9.38
C GLN A 241 3.22 -11.49 9.71
N GLU A 242 4.49 -11.50 10.11
CA GLU A 242 5.27 -10.28 10.38
C GLU A 242 5.76 -9.61 9.07
N ALA A 243 6.05 -10.40 8.05
CA ALA A 243 6.52 -9.90 6.77
C ALA A 243 5.43 -9.15 5.98
N ILE A 244 4.16 -9.56 6.09
CA ILE A 244 3.06 -8.91 5.36
C ILE A 244 2.85 -7.45 5.77
N PRO A 245 2.74 -7.08 7.06
CA PRO A 245 2.67 -5.69 7.48
C PRO A 245 3.86 -4.86 7.01
N GLU A 246 5.07 -5.42 7.03
CA GLU A 246 6.29 -4.74 6.60
C GLU A 246 6.27 -4.43 5.09
N ILE A 247 5.83 -5.36 4.25
CA ILE A 247 5.70 -5.14 2.80
C ILE A 247 4.55 -4.20 2.48
N CYS A 248 3.44 -4.33 3.18
CA CYS A 248 2.20 -3.60 2.88
C CYS A 248 2.04 -2.31 3.69
N LYS A 249 3.12 -1.80 4.29
CA LYS A 249 3.07 -0.53 5.05
C LYS A 249 2.86 0.70 4.14
N TYR A 250 2.80 1.87 4.73
CA TYR A 250 2.65 3.13 4.03
C TYR A 250 3.80 3.36 3.04
N THR A 251 3.51 4.00 1.91
CA THR A 251 4.56 4.40 0.96
C THR A 251 5.50 5.44 1.55
N THR A 252 5.00 6.29 2.45
CA THR A 252 5.79 7.32 3.15
C THR A 252 5.20 7.53 4.54
N LYS A 253 6.04 7.66 5.55
CA LYS A 253 5.60 7.91 6.92
C LYS A 253 5.01 9.32 7.03
N ALA A 254 3.93 9.46 7.82
CA ALA A 254 3.32 10.76 8.07
C ALA A 254 4.30 11.76 8.70
N SER A 255 5.21 11.28 9.57
CA SER A 255 6.27 12.08 10.16
C SER A 255 7.19 12.72 9.13
N ASP A 256 7.49 12.01 8.04
CA ASP A 256 8.38 12.49 6.99
C ASP A 256 7.72 13.60 6.16
N LEU A 257 6.39 13.49 5.97
CA LEU A 257 5.62 14.45 5.18
C LEU A 257 5.48 15.82 5.86
N VAL A 258 5.43 15.88 7.19
CA VAL A 258 5.23 17.14 7.92
C VAL A 258 6.51 17.94 8.13
N GLN A 259 7.69 17.36 7.87
CA GLN A 259 8.98 18.00 8.15
C GLN A 259 9.28 19.18 7.22
N SER A 260 8.82 19.14 5.96
CA SER A 260 9.13 20.18 4.96
C SER A 260 8.00 20.28 3.95
N GLN A 261 7.45 21.50 3.82
CA GLN A 261 6.42 21.80 2.82
C GLN A 261 6.95 21.62 1.40
N ASP A 262 8.12 22.15 1.09
CA ASP A 262 8.73 22.06 -0.24
C ASP A 262 8.96 20.61 -0.64
N TRP A 263 9.54 19.81 0.25
CA TRP A 263 9.74 18.39 0.00
C TRP A 263 8.42 17.66 -0.26
N PHE A 264 7.38 17.95 0.52
CA PHE A 264 6.08 17.30 0.36
C PHE A 264 5.39 17.67 -0.97
N VAL A 265 5.45 18.95 -1.37
CA VAL A 265 4.91 19.42 -2.66
C VAL A 265 5.63 18.73 -3.82
N LYS A 266 6.96 18.64 -3.77
CA LYS A 266 7.76 17.92 -4.76
C LYS A 266 7.45 16.42 -4.76
N TYR A 267 7.37 15.78 -3.58
CA TYR A 267 7.00 14.39 -3.44
C TYR A 267 5.67 14.06 -4.14
N ILE A 268 4.64 14.89 -3.94
CA ILE A 268 3.33 14.71 -4.61
C ILE A 268 3.46 14.82 -6.12
N SER A 269 4.23 15.79 -6.60
CA SER A 269 4.46 16.00 -8.05
C SER A 269 5.18 14.81 -8.67
N GLN A 270 6.26 14.36 -8.03
CA GLN A 270 7.17 13.32 -8.51
C GLN A 270 6.57 11.89 -8.41
N THR A 271 5.62 11.66 -7.50
CA THR A 271 5.01 10.33 -7.30
C THR A 271 3.66 10.16 -7.99
N LYS A 272 3.25 11.12 -8.82
CA LYS A 272 1.97 11.05 -9.54
C LYS A 272 1.93 9.86 -10.49
N GLY A 273 0.89 9.01 -10.36
CA GLY A 273 0.70 7.85 -11.24
C GLY A 273 1.61 6.65 -10.96
N VAL A 274 2.51 6.74 -9.97
CA VAL A 274 3.40 5.64 -9.59
C VAL A 274 2.62 4.51 -8.91
N ARG A 275 2.79 3.29 -9.40
CA ARG A 275 2.25 2.08 -8.75
C ARG A 275 3.07 1.77 -7.50
N ARG A 276 2.39 1.65 -6.38
CA ARG A 276 3.02 1.45 -5.07
C ARG A 276 3.13 -0.01 -4.68
N THR A 277 2.16 -0.83 -5.10
CA THR A 277 2.14 -2.27 -4.81
C THR A 277 1.85 -3.02 -6.10
N GLU A 278 2.59 -4.07 -6.35
CA GLU A 278 2.47 -4.87 -7.57
C GLU A 278 2.65 -6.35 -7.27
N LEU A 279 2.06 -7.18 -8.12
CA LEU A 279 2.10 -8.63 -8.05
C LEU A 279 2.66 -9.22 -9.33
N GLY A 280 3.43 -10.31 -9.19
CA GLY A 280 3.95 -11.07 -10.31
C GLY A 280 3.85 -12.58 -10.11
N GLY A 281 3.97 -13.30 -11.23
CA GLY A 281 3.94 -14.76 -11.20
C GLY A 281 2.69 -15.35 -10.55
N CYS A 282 2.88 -16.41 -9.76
CA CYS A 282 1.78 -17.13 -9.11
C CYS A 282 0.98 -16.28 -8.11
N PHE A 283 1.57 -15.26 -7.49
CA PHE A 283 0.85 -14.39 -6.55
C PHE A 283 -0.41 -13.77 -7.15
N LYS A 284 -0.40 -13.47 -8.45
CA LYS A 284 -1.57 -12.90 -9.14
C LYS A 284 -2.84 -13.77 -9.00
N LYS A 285 -2.70 -15.10 -8.91
CA LYS A 285 -3.82 -16.03 -8.75
C LYS A 285 -4.50 -15.87 -7.39
N TYR A 286 -3.70 -15.68 -6.33
CA TYR A 286 -4.18 -15.70 -4.93
C TYR A 286 -4.63 -14.34 -4.42
N PHE A 287 -4.12 -13.26 -5.03
CA PHE A 287 -4.45 -11.88 -4.67
C PHE A 287 -5.48 -11.23 -5.60
N ARG A 288 -6.08 -11.99 -6.53
CA ARG A 288 -7.18 -11.49 -7.35
C ARG A 288 -8.40 -11.28 -6.47
N ASP A 289 -9.01 -10.09 -6.59
CA ASP A 289 -10.38 -9.89 -6.15
C ASP A 289 -11.30 -10.49 -7.20
N ASP A 290 -12.26 -11.27 -6.79
CA ASP A 290 -13.28 -11.86 -7.71
C ASP A 290 -14.14 -10.78 -8.39
N ASP A 291 -14.14 -9.54 -7.89
CA ASP A 291 -15.03 -8.45 -8.34
C ASP A 291 -14.39 -7.39 -9.25
N GLY A 292 -13.12 -7.50 -9.65
CA GLY A 292 -12.49 -6.56 -10.61
C GLY A 292 -12.43 -5.10 -10.19
N GLN A 293 -12.83 -4.75 -8.97
CA GLN A 293 -12.74 -3.41 -8.40
C GLN A 293 -11.48 -3.31 -7.54
N GLU A 294 -10.62 -2.34 -7.85
CA GLU A 294 -9.61 -1.82 -6.92
C GLU A 294 -10.33 -1.12 -5.75
N ASN A 295 -11.15 -1.87 -5.02
CA ASN A 295 -11.80 -1.36 -3.83
C ASN A 295 -10.75 -1.22 -2.75
N LEU A 296 -10.30 0.01 -2.53
CA LEU A 296 -9.40 0.45 -1.46
C LEU A 296 -9.90 0.06 -0.06
N ILE A 297 -10.99 -0.74 0.07
CA ILE A 297 -11.78 -0.69 1.28
C ILE A 297 -12.48 -2.02 1.62
N ASN A 298 -12.06 -3.15 1.14
CA ASN A 298 -12.66 -4.40 1.61
C ASN A 298 -11.93 -4.88 2.86
N PHE A 299 -12.44 -4.46 4.00
CA PHE A 299 -12.32 -5.20 5.24
C PHE A 299 -13.56 -6.08 5.32
N ASP A 300 -13.38 -7.41 5.31
CA ASP A 300 -14.45 -8.40 5.55
C ASP A 300 -15.67 -8.29 4.61
N GLU A 301 -15.50 -8.55 3.30
CA GLU A 301 -16.62 -8.55 2.34
C GLU A 301 -17.63 -9.67 2.57
N GLU A 302 -17.24 -10.80 3.13
CA GLU A 302 -18.13 -11.96 3.29
C GLU A 302 -19.25 -11.73 4.32
N GLU A 303 -19.08 -10.83 5.30
CA GLU A 303 -20.11 -10.55 6.31
C GLU A 303 -21.02 -9.35 5.98
N ILE A 304 -20.68 -8.53 4.97
CA ILE A 304 -21.47 -7.31 4.65
C ILE A 304 -22.68 -7.62 3.76
N LEU A 305 -22.66 -8.73 3.03
CA LEU A 305 -23.73 -9.07 2.09
C LEU A 305 -24.93 -9.77 2.76
N GLU A 306 -24.74 -10.39 3.91
CA GLU A 306 -25.79 -11.16 4.59
C GLU A 306 -26.72 -10.30 5.46
N ASP A 307 -26.33 -9.08 5.81
CA ASP A 307 -27.05 -8.22 6.76
C ASP A 307 -27.48 -6.89 6.10
N ALA A 308 -28.29 -6.98 5.05
CA ALA A 308 -28.84 -5.78 4.38
C ALA A 308 -29.68 -4.91 5.33
N ASP A 309 -30.23 -5.52 6.37
CA ASP A 309 -31.14 -4.91 7.34
C ASP A 309 -30.47 -4.56 8.68
N ALA A 310 -29.16 -4.77 8.82
CA ALA A 310 -28.44 -4.43 10.05
C ALA A 310 -28.58 -2.95 10.39
N PRO A 311 -28.83 -2.60 11.67
CA PRO A 311 -28.90 -1.22 12.13
C PRO A 311 -27.66 -0.44 11.72
N ILE A 312 -27.85 0.78 11.27
CA ILE A 312 -26.78 1.63 10.75
C ILE A 312 -26.55 2.79 11.71
N VAL A 313 -25.29 2.99 12.09
CA VAL A 313 -24.83 4.16 12.86
C VAL A 313 -23.91 4.99 11.96
N GLU A 314 -24.16 6.30 11.90
CA GLU A 314 -23.34 7.25 11.19
C GLU A 314 -22.54 8.11 12.17
N PHE A 315 -21.25 8.29 11.89
CA PHE A 315 -20.35 9.16 12.65
C PHE A 315 -19.86 10.28 11.75
N ALA A 316 -19.93 11.52 12.22
CA ALA A 316 -19.38 12.69 11.55
C ALA A 316 -18.08 13.14 12.22
N TRP A 317 -17.13 13.58 11.42
CA TRP A 317 -15.91 14.23 11.91
C TRP A 317 -16.27 15.63 12.40
N SER A 318 -16.17 15.84 13.69
CA SER A 318 -16.51 17.10 14.34
C SER A 318 -15.59 17.39 15.52
N HIS A 319 -15.71 18.59 16.08
CA HIS A 319 -14.94 18.98 17.26
C HIS A 319 -15.87 19.15 18.47
N ARG A 320 -15.29 19.03 19.65
CA ARG A 320 -15.91 19.35 20.93
C ARG A 320 -14.88 19.96 21.85
N PHE A 321 -15.35 20.70 22.83
CA PHE A 321 -14.49 21.20 23.89
C PHE A 321 -14.52 20.23 25.08
N VAL A 322 -13.32 19.79 25.51
CA VAL A 322 -13.14 18.93 26.68
C VAL A 322 -12.16 19.66 27.60
N SER A 323 -12.62 20.03 28.77
CA SER A 323 -11.80 20.78 29.77
C SER A 323 -11.12 22.01 29.17
N GLY A 324 -11.86 22.75 28.28
CA GLY A 324 -11.35 23.97 27.64
C GLY A 324 -10.49 23.75 26.38
N ASN A 325 -10.17 22.52 26.04
CA ASN A 325 -9.40 22.19 24.84
C ASN A 325 -10.29 21.68 23.70
N GLU A 326 -9.99 22.07 22.46
CA GLU A 326 -10.65 21.57 21.26
C GLU A 326 -10.17 20.15 20.95
N CYS A 327 -11.10 19.19 20.93
CA CYS A 327 -10.84 17.79 20.58
C CYS A 327 -11.60 17.43 19.31
N TRP A 328 -10.89 16.85 18.34
CA TRP A 328 -11.44 16.38 17.07
C TRP A 328 -11.57 14.86 17.04
N ASN A 329 -12.75 14.37 16.76
CA ASN A 329 -13.04 12.95 16.66
C ASN A 329 -14.30 12.66 15.84
N TYR A 330 -14.56 11.38 15.56
CA TYR A 330 -15.82 10.95 14.98
C TYR A 330 -16.88 10.83 16.07
N GLN A 331 -17.98 11.55 15.89
CA GLN A 331 -19.12 11.62 16.80
C GLN A 331 -20.36 11.09 16.10
N ALA A 332 -21.19 10.33 16.81
CA ALA A 332 -22.44 9.82 16.25
C ALA A 332 -23.33 11.00 15.80
N VAL A 333 -23.91 10.82 14.63
CA VAL A 333 -24.94 11.75 14.12
C VAL A 333 -26.27 11.31 14.72
N ALA A 334 -26.93 12.26 15.42
CA ALA A 334 -28.21 12.03 16.06
C ALA A 334 -29.33 11.76 15.04
#